data_bc55c2736e543e711f19200521ec7040
#
_entry.id   bc55c2736e543e711f19200521ec7040
#
_cell.length_a   1.000
_cell.length_b   1.000
_cell.length_c   1.000
_cell.angle_alpha   90.00
_cell.angle_beta   90.00
_cell.angle_gamma   90.00
#
_symmetry.space_group_name_H-M   'P 1'
#
loop_
_entity.id
_entity.type
_entity.pdbx_description
1 polymer ?
#
loop_
_entity_poly.entity_id
_entity_poly.type
_entity_poly.pdbx_seq_one_letter_code
_entity_poly.pdbx_strand_id
1 'polypeptide(L)'
;MIHLSSIVETHADALATIETWDNGKPYNDALGDVGEVVSVFKYYGGYADKIHGQVIDTGVDKFAYTIKEPVGVCGQIIPWNYPLAMAAWKLGPALACGNTVVIKAAEQTPLSILYLANLIKEAGFPAGVVNILNGHGREAGAAIATHLDIDKVAFTGSTGTGKEIMKMASVNMKNITLETGGKSPLLVFEDADLDQAVKWAHIGISLFFNTSSVLYCYMRYPSTFPQNPQSH
;
A
#
# COMPACT_ATOMS: atom_id res chain seq x y z
N MET A 1 -7.32 -4.99 15.91
CA MET A 1 -6.49 -3.98 15.21
C MET A 1 -5.96 -2.90 16.15
N ILE A 2 -6.76 -2.26 17.00
CA ILE A 2 -6.25 -1.28 17.99
C ILE A 2 -5.21 -1.94 18.92
N HIS A 3 -5.49 -3.15 19.42
CA HIS A 3 -4.51 -3.89 20.22
C HIS A 3 -3.24 -4.23 19.41
N LEU A 4 -3.37 -4.61 18.14
CA LEU A 4 -2.22 -4.82 17.27
C LEU A 4 -1.37 -3.55 17.11
N SER A 5 -2.00 -2.37 16.97
CA SER A 5 -1.23 -1.12 16.88
C SER A 5 -0.37 -0.87 18.12
N SER A 6 -0.91 -1.14 19.32
CA SER A 6 -0.17 -1.01 20.58
C SER A 6 0.99 -2.02 20.71
N ILE A 7 0.78 -3.26 20.24
CA ILE A 7 1.84 -4.28 20.22
C ILE A 7 2.94 -3.87 19.23
N VAL A 8 2.59 -3.41 18.03
CA VAL A 8 3.57 -2.92 17.04
C VAL A 8 4.36 -1.75 17.60
N GLU A 9 3.73 -0.80 18.29
CA GLU A 9 4.38 0.33 18.93
C GLU A 9 5.39 -0.13 19.99
N THR A 10 5.03 -1.12 20.81
CA THR A 10 5.94 -1.70 21.81
C THR A 10 7.16 -2.39 21.17
N HIS A 11 7.02 -2.93 19.96
CA HIS A 11 8.08 -3.61 19.22
C HIS A 11 8.75 -2.73 18.16
N ALA A 12 8.57 -1.39 18.23
CA ALA A 12 9.01 -0.48 17.18
C ALA A 12 10.51 -0.59 16.87
N ASP A 13 11.37 -0.62 17.90
CA ASP A 13 12.82 -0.73 17.72
C ASP A 13 13.22 -2.05 17.04
N ALA A 14 12.57 -3.14 17.43
CA ALA A 14 12.84 -4.45 16.83
C ALA A 14 12.42 -4.48 15.36
N LEU A 15 11.22 -4.00 15.05
CA LEU A 15 10.71 -3.92 13.69
C LEU A 15 11.57 -3.00 12.81
N ALA A 16 11.92 -1.81 13.29
CA ALA A 16 12.79 -0.88 12.57
C ALA A 16 14.19 -1.47 12.32
N THR A 17 14.75 -2.18 13.29
CA THR A 17 16.03 -2.87 13.12
C THR A 17 15.95 -3.94 12.04
N ILE A 18 14.91 -4.77 12.07
CA ILE A 18 14.69 -5.83 11.08
C ILE A 18 14.49 -5.21 9.69
N GLU A 19 13.67 -4.17 9.59
CA GLU A 19 13.39 -3.46 8.33
C GLU A 19 14.66 -2.85 7.74
N THR A 20 15.50 -2.20 8.58
CA THR A 20 16.80 -1.66 8.17
C THR A 20 17.73 -2.76 7.66
N TRP A 21 17.80 -3.87 8.35
CA TRP A 21 18.68 -4.97 8.00
C TRP A 21 18.24 -5.69 6.71
N ASP A 22 16.96 -5.93 6.56
CA ASP A 22 16.38 -6.69 5.45
C ASP A 22 16.23 -5.85 4.16
N ASN A 23 15.83 -4.57 4.32
CA ASN A 23 15.55 -3.66 3.21
C ASN A 23 16.74 -2.75 2.85
N GLY A 24 17.61 -2.44 3.81
CA GLY A 24 18.76 -1.55 3.64
C GLY A 24 18.45 -0.06 3.82
N LYS A 25 17.25 0.34 4.25
CA LYS A 25 16.92 1.73 4.55
C LYS A 25 17.54 2.20 5.87
N PRO A 26 17.77 3.52 6.05
CA PRO A 26 18.25 4.05 7.34
C PRO A 26 17.29 3.72 8.47
N TYR A 27 17.84 3.48 9.66
CA TYR A 27 17.05 3.11 10.85
C TYR A 27 15.96 4.14 11.21
N ASN A 28 16.27 5.44 11.12
CA ASN A 28 15.28 6.48 11.42
C ASN A 28 14.11 6.47 10.43
N ASP A 29 14.35 6.14 9.16
CA ASP A 29 13.31 6.01 8.16
C ASP A 29 12.47 4.76 8.43
N ALA A 30 13.11 3.64 8.78
CA ALA A 30 12.41 2.43 9.18
C ALA A 30 11.55 2.64 10.45
N LEU A 31 12.05 3.40 11.42
CA LEU A 31 11.29 3.75 12.62
C LEU A 31 10.07 4.64 12.28
N GLY A 32 10.23 5.55 11.31
CA GLY A 32 9.13 6.33 10.76
C GLY A 32 8.05 5.44 10.12
N ASP A 33 8.46 4.45 9.32
CA ASP A 33 7.56 3.47 8.71
C ASP A 33 6.78 2.67 9.77
N VAL A 34 7.42 2.28 10.86
CA VAL A 34 6.73 1.59 11.98
C VAL A 34 5.70 2.52 12.63
N GLY A 35 6.02 3.80 12.83
CA GLY A 35 5.07 4.80 13.32
C GLY A 35 3.85 4.95 12.41
N GLU A 36 4.05 4.89 11.10
CA GLU A 36 2.96 4.87 10.12
C GLU A 36 2.11 3.61 10.24
N VAL A 37 2.71 2.43 10.37
CA VAL A 37 2.00 1.15 10.58
C VAL A 37 1.11 1.20 11.81
N VAL A 38 1.62 1.73 12.92
CA VAL A 38 0.85 1.95 14.16
C VAL A 38 -0.37 2.83 13.87
N SER A 39 -0.16 3.94 13.17
CA SER A 39 -1.22 4.90 12.82
C SER A 39 -2.28 4.26 11.91
N VAL A 40 -1.87 3.50 10.92
CA VAL A 40 -2.77 2.79 9.99
C VAL A 40 -3.63 1.77 10.71
N PHE A 41 -3.05 0.91 11.53
CA PHE A 41 -3.84 -0.09 12.28
C PHE A 41 -4.77 0.57 13.31
N LYS A 42 -4.35 1.65 13.93
CA LYS A 42 -5.19 2.43 14.85
C LYS A 42 -6.37 3.07 14.12
N TYR A 43 -6.11 3.69 12.96
CA TYR A 43 -7.13 4.31 12.12
C TYR A 43 -8.19 3.29 11.68
N TYR A 44 -7.77 2.20 11.05
CA TYR A 44 -8.69 1.18 10.56
C TYR A 44 -9.35 0.37 11.69
N GLY A 45 -8.69 0.21 12.82
CA GLY A 45 -9.30 -0.35 14.03
C GLY A 45 -10.44 0.50 14.56
N GLY A 46 -10.29 1.83 14.51
CA GLY A 46 -11.35 2.79 14.85
C GLY A 46 -12.41 2.99 13.78
N TYR A 47 -12.20 2.47 12.57
CA TYR A 47 -13.12 2.62 11.44
C TYR A 47 -14.04 1.41 11.22
N ALA A 48 -13.75 0.27 11.84
CA ALA A 48 -14.45 -1.00 11.61
C ALA A 48 -15.97 -0.95 11.84
N ASP A 49 -16.43 -0.11 12.75
CA ASP A 49 -17.86 0.12 13.03
C ASP A 49 -18.49 1.28 12.25
N LYS A 50 -17.78 1.87 11.29
CA LYS A 50 -18.19 3.07 10.53
C LYS A 50 -18.42 2.79 9.04
N ILE A 51 -18.53 1.54 8.66
CA ILE A 51 -18.74 1.10 7.26
C ILE A 51 -20.24 1.01 7.03
N HIS A 52 -20.86 2.12 6.63
CA HIS A 52 -22.31 2.22 6.47
C HIS A 52 -22.74 2.02 5.01
N GLY A 53 -23.96 1.51 4.83
CA GLY A 53 -24.70 1.56 3.58
C GLY A 53 -25.43 2.90 3.39
N GLN A 54 -26.31 2.93 2.42
CA GLN A 54 -27.11 4.11 2.06
C GLN A 54 -28.58 3.74 1.98
N VAL A 55 -29.45 4.65 2.36
CA VAL A 55 -30.87 4.60 2.03
C VAL A 55 -31.06 5.45 0.78
N ILE A 56 -31.74 4.88 -0.24
CA ILE A 56 -31.92 5.49 -1.55
C ILE A 56 -33.39 5.84 -1.70
N ASP A 57 -33.68 7.10 -2.02
CA ASP A 57 -35.06 7.52 -2.33
C ASP A 57 -35.47 6.99 -3.71
N THR A 58 -36.51 6.15 -3.73
CA THR A 58 -37.07 5.52 -4.92
C THR A 58 -38.54 5.83 -5.10
N GLY A 59 -39.07 6.79 -4.34
CA GLY A 59 -40.48 7.14 -4.32
C GLY A 59 -41.29 6.38 -3.25
N VAL A 60 -42.58 6.67 -3.16
CA VAL A 60 -43.46 6.23 -2.05
C VAL A 60 -43.77 4.73 -2.05
N ASP A 61 -43.66 4.07 -3.18
CA ASP A 61 -44.08 2.67 -3.37
C ASP A 61 -42.91 1.67 -3.17
N LYS A 62 -41.69 2.15 -2.95
CA LYS A 62 -40.48 1.32 -2.85
C LYS A 62 -39.55 1.80 -1.74
N PHE A 63 -38.90 0.85 -1.11
CA PHE A 63 -37.81 1.13 -0.18
C PHE A 63 -36.53 0.47 -0.67
N ALA A 64 -35.44 1.24 -0.87
CA ALA A 64 -34.18 0.73 -1.33
C ALA A 64 -33.04 1.17 -0.37
N TYR A 65 -32.17 0.25 -0.05
CA TYR A 65 -30.97 0.49 0.76
C TYR A 65 -29.83 -0.41 0.31
N THR A 66 -28.61 0.00 0.64
CA THR A 66 -27.39 -0.81 0.42
C THR A 66 -26.83 -1.26 1.75
N ILE A 67 -26.30 -2.47 1.80
CA ILE A 67 -25.50 -3.01 2.91
C ILE A 67 -24.09 -3.26 2.39
N LYS A 68 -23.09 -2.91 3.18
CA LYS A 68 -21.69 -3.24 2.89
C LYS A 68 -21.37 -4.59 3.53
N GLU A 69 -20.84 -5.51 2.73
CA GLU A 69 -20.45 -6.85 3.16
C GLU A 69 -18.96 -7.09 2.85
N PRO A 70 -18.27 -7.98 3.60
CA PRO A 70 -16.92 -8.40 3.24
C PRO A 70 -16.87 -8.94 1.81
N VAL A 71 -15.80 -8.64 1.09
CA VAL A 71 -15.57 -9.18 -0.26
C VAL A 71 -15.30 -10.69 -0.18
N GLY A 72 -14.66 -11.15 0.91
CA GLY A 72 -14.29 -12.56 1.11
C GLY A 72 -12.80 -12.74 1.35
N VAL A 73 -12.15 -13.55 0.53
CA VAL A 73 -10.71 -13.82 0.61
C VAL A 73 -9.93 -12.83 -0.24
N CYS A 74 -9.09 -12.03 0.40
CA CYS A 74 -8.24 -11.04 -0.25
C CYS A 74 -6.81 -11.55 -0.43
N GLY A 75 -6.39 -11.78 -1.66
CA GLY A 75 -4.99 -11.99 -2.03
C GLY A 75 -4.25 -10.66 -2.11
N GLN A 76 -3.14 -10.53 -1.42
CA GLN A 76 -2.35 -9.30 -1.38
C GLN A 76 -0.90 -9.59 -1.77
N ILE A 77 -0.33 -8.77 -2.65
CA ILE A 77 1.05 -8.91 -3.12
C ILE A 77 1.72 -7.55 -2.99
N ILE A 78 2.79 -7.50 -2.21
CA ILE A 78 3.48 -6.26 -1.85
C ILE A 78 4.92 -6.23 -2.36
N PRO A 79 5.45 -5.02 -2.65
CA PRO A 79 6.81 -4.83 -3.11
C PRO A 79 7.82 -4.81 -1.95
N TRP A 80 9.10 -4.74 -2.33
CA TRP A 80 10.24 -4.79 -1.43
C TRP A 80 10.66 -3.45 -0.81
N ASN A 81 10.21 -2.33 -1.36
CA ASN A 81 10.71 -0.99 -0.99
C ASN A 81 10.18 -0.46 0.35
N TYR A 82 8.93 -0.77 0.68
CA TYR A 82 8.28 -0.43 1.96
C TYR A 82 7.55 -1.66 2.52
N PRO A 83 8.26 -2.72 2.92
CA PRO A 83 7.65 -4.02 3.22
C PRO A 83 6.55 -3.91 4.28
N LEU A 84 6.89 -3.34 5.44
CA LEU A 84 5.99 -3.28 6.58
C LEU A 84 4.83 -2.29 6.36
N ALA A 85 5.12 -1.10 5.82
CA ALA A 85 4.11 -0.09 5.54
C ALA A 85 3.10 -0.60 4.48
N MET A 86 3.58 -1.21 3.39
CA MET A 86 2.71 -1.78 2.34
C MET A 86 1.85 -2.93 2.86
N ALA A 87 2.35 -3.73 3.78
CA ALA A 87 1.54 -4.75 4.45
C ALA A 87 0.41 -4.09 5.26
N ALA A 88 0.71 -3.10 6.08
CA ALA A 88 -0.29 -2.41 6.90
C ALA A 88 -1.35 -1.70 6.05
N TRP A 89 -0.97 -1.03 4.95
CA TRP A 89 -1.90 -0.34 4.06
C TRP A 89 -2.90 -1.29 3.38
N LYS A 90 -2.52 -2.56 3.20
CA LYS A 90 -3.41 -3.57 2.63
C LYS A 90 -4.17 -4.36 3.69
N LEU A 91 -3.52 -4.70 4.81
CA LEU A 91 -4.15 -5.43 5.92
C LEU A 91 -5.21 -4.58 6.63
N GLY A 92 -4.90 -3.30 6.91
CA GLY A 92 -5.79 -2.41 7.64
C GLY A 92 -7.21 -2.36 7.07
N PRO A 93 -7.41 -1.89 5.83
CA PRO A 93 -8.75 -1.81 5.23
C PRO A 93 -9.40 -3.17 5.04
N ALA A 94 -8.64 -4.21 4.66
CA ALA A 94 -9.21 -5.55 4.46
C ALA A 94 -9.78 -6.12 5.76
N LEU A 95 -9.04 -6.02 6.85
CA LEU A 95 -9.46 -6.53 8.16
C LEU A 95 -10.58 -5.69 8.78
N ALA A 96 -10.56 -4.36 8.59
CA ALA A 96 -11.64 -3.49 9.04
C ALA A 96 -12.99 -3.84 8.39
N CYS A 97 -12.95 -4.28 7.13
CA CYS A 97 -14.14 -4.72 6.39
C CYS A 97 -14.51 -6.19 6.64
N GLY A 98 -13.85 -6.88 7.57
CA GLY A 98 -14.19 -8.28 7.92
C GLY A 98 -13.70 -9.33 6.92
N ASN A 99 -12.75 -9.00 6.05
CA ASN A 99 -12.17 -9.94 5.09
C ASN A 99 -11.10 -10.83 5.72
N THR A 100 -10.86 -11.99 5.11
CA THR A 100 -9.67 -12.80 5.36
C THR A 100 -8.59 -12.49 4.32
N VAL A 101 -7.32 -12.68 4.70
CA VAL A 101 -6.20 -12.24 3.88
C VAL A 101 -5.16 -13.34 3.69
N VAL A 102 -4.71 -13.48 2.46
CA VAL A 102 -3.49 -14.19 2.07
C VAL A 102 -2.53 -13.17 1.48
N ILE A 103 -1.48 -12.80 2.21
CA ILE A 103 -0.51 -11.79 1.77
C ILE A 103 0.84 -12.41 1.45
N LYS A 104 1.38 -12.09 0.28
CA LYS A 104 2.73 -12.45 -0.14
C LYS A 104 3.68 -11.28 0.04
N ALA A 105 4.68 -11.47 0.88
CA ALA A 105 5.83 -10.57 0.99
C ALA A 105 6.67 -10.61 -0.31
N ALA A 106 7.45 -9.56 -0.54
CA ALA A 106 8.52 -9.63 -1.53
C ALA A 106 9.60 -10.63 -1.06
N GLU A 107 10.09 -11.44 -1.96
CA GLU A 107 11.13 -12.44 -1.65
C GLU A 107 12.44 -11.83 -1.18
N GLN A 108 12.69 -10.57 -1.52
CA GLN A 108 13.90 -9.84 -1.14
C GLN A 108 13.84 -9.29 0.29
N THR A 109 12.62 -9.01 0.81
CA THR A 109 12.43 -8.32 2.08
C THR A 109 11.27 -8.92 2.89
N PRO A 110 11.36 -10.19 3.33
CA PRO A 110 10.26 -10.87 4.00
C PRO A 110 10.28 -10.73 5.52
N LEU A 111 11.41 -10.35 6.14
CA LEU A 111 11.64 -10.60 7.57
C LEU A 111 10.75 -9.76 8.49
N SER A 112 10.57 -8.47 8.19
CA SER A 112 9.72 -7.59 9.00
C SER A 112 8.25 -8.03 9.00
N ILE A 113 7.77 -8.53 7.85
CA ILE A 113 6.39 -9.03 7.72
C ILE A 113 6.20 -10.37 8.41
N LEU A 114 7.20 -11.25 8.34
CA LEU A 114 7.18 -12.51 9.10
C LEU A 114 7.22 -12.26 10.61
N TYR A 115 7.95 -11.22 11.05
CA TYR A 115 7.90 -10.79 12.44
C TYR A 115 6.52 -10.26 12.82
N LEU A 116 5.91 -9.43 11.96
CA LEU A 116 4.56 -8.93 12.14
C LEU A 116 3.52 -10.06 12.28
N ALA A 117 3.72 -11.21 11.61
CA ALA A 117 2.84 -12.38 11.77
C ALA A 117 2.72 -12.85 13.22
N ASN A 118 3.83 -12.82 13.97
CA ASN A 118 3.83 -13.18 15.39
C ASN A 118 3.04 -12.15 16.21
N LEU A 119 3.19 -10.86 15.90
CA LEU A 119 2.46 -9.79 16.59
C LEU A 119 0.95 -9.83 16.29
N ILE A 120 0.56 -10.20 15.07
CA ILE A 120 -0.85 -10.44 14.69
C ILE A 120 -1.43 -11.58 15.51
N LYS A 121 -0.70 -12.68 15.67
CA LYS A 121 -1.11 -13.79 16.51
C LYS A 121 -1.23 -13.38 17.99
N GLU A 122 -0.25 -12.64 18.51
CA GLU A 122 -0.26 -12.09 19.88
C GLU A 122 -1.45 -11.15 20.10
N ALA A 123 -1.81 -10.35 19.10
CA ALA A 123 -2.96 -9.46 19.14
C ALA A 123 -4.32 -10.17 19.21
N GLY A 124 -4.33 -11.51 19.08
CA GLY A 124 -5.54 -12.35 19.23
C GLY A 124 -6.38 -12.46 17.95
N PHE A 125 -5.84 -12.24 16.77
CA PHE A 125 -6.55 -12.53 15.53
C PHE A 125 -6.84 -14.04 15.43
N PRO A 126 -8.06 -14.44 15.04
CA PRO A 126 -8.39 -15.84 14.85
C PRO A 126 -7.48 -16.50 13.80
N ALA A 127 -7.17 -17.76 14.00
CA ALA A 127 -6.37 -18.54 13.05
C ALA A 127 -7.04 -18.54 11.66
N GLY A 128 -6.23 -18.33 10.61
CA GLY A 128 -6.70 -18.31 9.23
C GLY A 128 -7.23 -16.94 8.74
N VAL A 129 -7.41 -15.94 9.62
CA VAL A 129 -7.83 -14.60 9.20
C VAL A 129 -6.71 -13.88 8.43
N VAL A 130 -5.46 -14.00 8.88
CA VAL A 130 -4.29 -13.45 8.21
C VAL A 130 -3.28 -14.55 7.96
N ASN A 131 -2.94 -14.78 6.70
CA ASN A 131 -1.99 -15.79 6.27
C ASN A 131 -0.86 -15.10 5.50
N ILE A 132 0.35 -15.15 6.04
CA ILE A 132 1.51 -14.52 5.44
C ILE A 132 2.35 -15.58 4.75
N LEU A 133 2.57 -15.37 3.45
CA LEU A 133 3.36 -16.25 2.60
C LEU A 133 4.64 -15.56 2.14
N ASN A 134 5.68 -16.35 1.96
CA ASN A 134 6.86 -15.95 1.23
C ASN A 134 7.05 -16.87 0.02
N GLY A 135 7.75 -16.41 -1.00
CA GLY A 135 8.01 -17.17 -2.21
C GLY A 135 8.20 -16.27 -3.44
N HIS A 136 8.64 -16.87 -4.53
CA HIS A 136 8.87 -16.13 -5.76
C HIS A 136 7.58 -15.60 -6.39
N GLY A 137 7.67 -14.41 -7.01
CA GLY A 137 6.52 -13.77 -7.66
C GLY A 137 5.85 -14.66 -8.71
N ARG A 138 6.66 -15.39 -9.50
CA ARG A 138 6.19 -16.30 -10.57
C ARG A 138 5.48 -17.55 -10.06
N GLU A 139 5.68 -17.91 -8.81
CA GLU A 139 5.08 -19.08 -8.16
C GLU A 139 3.97 -18.64 -7.19
N ALA A 140 4.33 -18.17 -6.01
CA ALA A 140 3.37 -17.77 -4.99
C ALA A 140 2.48 -16.59 -5.41
N GLY A 141 3.06 -15.58 -6.09
CA GLY A 141 2.29 -14.46 -6.62
C GLY A 141 1.30 -14.88 -7.72
N ALA A 142 1.75 -15.73 -8.65
CA ALA A 142 0.91 -16.26 -9.71
C ALA A 142 -0.21 -17.15 -9.13
N ALA A 143 0.10 -18.00 -8.13
CA ALA A 143 -0.88 -18.83 -7.45
C ALA A 143 -1.99 -17.97 -6.80
N ILE A 144 -1.63 -16.89 -6.10
CA ILE A 144 -2.61 -15.95 -5.53
C ILE A 144 -3.47 -15.32 -6.64
N ALA A 145 -2.86 -14.89 -7.74
CA ALA A 145 -3.58 -14.22 -8.82
C ALA A 145 -4.56 -15.16 -9.55
N THR A 146 -4.22 -16.45 -9.71
CA THR A 146 -5.04 -17.42 -10.44
C THR A 146 -6.01 -18.23 -9.57
N HIS A 147 -5.88 -18.19 -8.23
CA HIS A 147 -6.69 -19.02 -7.35
C HIS A 147 -8.18 -18.69 -7.45
N LEU A 148 -9.01 -19.70 -7.63
CA LEU A 148 -10.45 -19.51 -7.83
C LEU A 148 -11.20 -19.05 -6.58
N ASP A 149 -10.72 -19.43 -5.38
CA ASP A 149 -11.31 -19.06 -4.10
C ASP A 149 -10.77 -17.74 -3.53
N ILE A 150 -10.02 -16.97 -4.33
CA ILE A 150 -9.67 -15.60 -4.00
C ILE A 150 -10.63 -14.66 -4.73
N ASP A 151 -11.30 -13.81 -3.97
CA ASP A 151 -12.35 -12.90 -4.43
C ASP A 151 -11.79 -11.55 -4.87
N LYS A 152 -10.66 -11.14 -4.31
CA LYS A 152 -9.99 -9.88 -4.62
C LYS A 152 -8.48 -10.03 -4.60
N VAL A 153 -7.80 -9.37 -5.55
CA VAL A 153 -6.34 -9.20 -5.53
C VAL A 153 -5.98 -7.73 -5.38
N ALA A 154 -5.12 -7.41 -4.41
CA ALA A 154 -4.50 -6.11 -4.26
C ALA A 154 -2.99 -6.23 -4.48
N PHE A 155 -2.46 -5.53 -5.46
CA PHE A 155 -1.07 -5.58 -5.85
C PHE A 155 -0.44 -4.19 -5.80
N THR A 156 0.78 -4.11 -5.30
CA THR A 156 1.66 -2.94 -5.46
C THR A 156 3.00 -3.40 -6.02
N GLY A 157 3.47 -2.74 -7.09
CA GLY A 157 4.74 -3.08 -7.72
C GLY A 157 4.88 -2.50 -9.14
N SER A 158 5.63 -3.19 -10.02
CA SER A 158 5.87 -2.69 -11.37
C SER A 158 4.61 -2.76 -12.25
N THR A 159 4.48 -1.81 -13.17
CA THR A 159 3.38 -1.78 -14.16
C THR A 159 3.35 -3.06 -15.00
N GLY A 160 4.52 -3.60 -15.37
CA GLY A 160 4.60 -4.86 -16.12
C GLY A 160 4.00 -6.03 -15.36
N THR A 161 4.38 -6.20 -14.09
CA THR A 161 3.82 -7.24 -13.23
C THR A 161 2.32 -7.03 -12.97
N GLY A 162 1.87 -5.78 -12.80
CA GLY A 162 0.45 -5.46 -12.65
C GLY A 162 -0.39 -5.92 -13.84
N LYS A 163 0.11 -5.73 -15.06
CA LYS A 163 -0.54 -6.23 -16.28
C LYS A 163 -0.64 -7.76 -16.32
N GLU A 164 0.40 -8.48 -15.90
CA GLU A 164 0.36 -9.94 -15.82
C GLU A 164 -0.61 -10.43 -14.74
N ILE A 165 -0.63 -9.79 -13.57
CA ILE A 165 -1.61 -10.11 -12.52
C ILE A 165 -3.04 -9.89 -13.01
N MET A 166 -3.30 -8.80 -13.72
CA MET A 166 -4.62 -8.52 -14.30
C MET A 166 -5.07 -9.64 -15.25
N LYS A 167 -4.17 -10.12 -16.13
CA LYS A 167 -4.45 -11.26 -17.02
C LYS A 167 -4.75 -12.54 -16.23
N MET A 168 -3.92 -12.85 -15.23
CA MET A 168 -4.10 -14.06 -14.42
C MET A 168 -5.37 -14.01 -13.59
N ALA A 169 -5.71 -12.87 -13.01
CA ALA A 169 -6.88 -12.70 -12.16
C ALA A 169 -8.21 -12.72 -12.93
N SER A 170 -8.19 -12.59 -14.25
CA SER A 170 -9.40 -12.67 -15.09
C SER A 170 -10.06 -14.06 -15.07
N VAL A 171 -9.37 -15.08 -14.58
CA VAL A 171 -9.86 -16.48 -14.58
C VAL A 171 -11.21 -16.67 -13.91
N ASN A 172 -11.51 -15.93 -12.86
CA ASN A 172 -12.81 -15.92 -12.16
C ASN A 172 -13.39 -14.50 -12.01
N MET A 173 -12.89 -13.54 -12.81
CA MET A 173 -13.34 -12.14 -12.82
C MET A 173 -13.25 -11.46 -11.43
N LYS A 174 -12.30 -11.89 -10.59
CA LYS A 174 -12.11 -11.31 -9.24
C LYS A 174 -11.80 -9.82 -9.30
N ASN A 175 -12.16 -9.11 -8.25
CA ASN A 175 -11.86 -7.69 -8.11
C ASN A 175 -10.35 -7.45 -8.01
N ILE A 176 -9.83 -6.43 -8.70
CA ILE A 176 -8.39 -6.14 -8.72
C ILE A 176 -8.17 -4.67 -8.36
N THR A 177 -7.20 -4.44 -7.48
CA THR A 177 -6.63 -3.11 -7.21
C THR A 177 -5.14 -3.14 -7.52
N LEU A 178 -4.69 -2.23 -8.37
CA LEU A 178 -3.28 -2.13 -8.79
C LEU A 178 -2.72 -0.77 -8.39
N GLU A 179 -1.66 -0.79 -7.60
CA GLU A 179 -0.80 0.35 -7.30
C GLU A 179 0.49 0.16 -8.08
N THR A 180 0.69 0.93 -9.12
CA THR A 180 1.85 0.74 -10.00
C THR A 180 2.74 1.96 -10.03
N GLY A 181 3.99 1.78 -10.51
CA GLY A 181 4.97 2.83 -10.62
C GLY A 181 4.51 3.97 -11.53
N GLY A 182 5.10 5.13 -11.32
CA GLY A 182 4.82 6.37 -12.04
C GLY A 182 6.08 7.15 -12.33
N LYS A 183 5.90 8.36 -12.82
CA LYS A 183 6.94 9.37 -13.08
C LYS A 183 6.46 10.68 -12.45
N SER A 184 6.63 10.81 -11.14
CA SER A 184 6.18 11.98 -10.37
C SER A 184 7.02 13.21 -10.71
N PRO A 185 6.51 14.21 -11.46
CA PRO A 185 7.27 15.39 -11.78
C PRO A 185 7.36 16.35 -10.59
N LEU A 186 8.51 16.92 -10.38
CA LEU A 186 8.71 18.06 -9.49
C LEU A 186 9.05 19.29 -10.34
N LEU A 187 8.22 20.32 -10.27
CA LEU A 187 8.41 21.58 -10.99
C LEU A 187 8.90 22.65 -10.01
N VAL A 188 10.04 23.26 -10.33
CA VAL A 188 10.61 24.36 -9.55
C VAL A 188 10.62 25.59 -10.44
N PHE A 189 9.81 26.59 -10.08
CA PHE A 189 9.74 27.87 -10.80
C PHE A 189 10.89 28.80 -10.38
N GLU A 190 11.18 29.83 -11.19
CA GLU A 190 12.31 30.72 -10.96
C GLU A 190 12.19 31.59 -9.71
N ASP A 191 10.97 31.84 -9.25
CA ASP A 191 10.63 32.61 -8.05
C ASP A 191 10.52 31.74 -6.78
N ALA A 192 10.78 30.43 -6.88
CA ALA A 192 10.72 29.53 -5.74
C ALA A 192 11.85 29.81 -4.74
N ASP A 193 11.58 29.62 -3.46
CA ASP A 193 12.62 29.57 -2.43
C ASP A 193 13.59 28.41 -2.74
N LEU A 194 14.83 28.76 -3.07
CA LEU A 194 15.81 27.80 -3.56
C LEU A 194 16.21 26.78 -2.47
N ASP A 195 16.36 27.20 -1.22
CA ASP A 195 16.76 26.32 -0.13
C ASP A 195 15.64 25.29 0.15
N GLN A 196 14.40 25.73 0.13
CA GLN A 196 13.24 24.85 0.26
C GLN A 196 13.12 23.90 -0.95
N ALA A 197 13.29 24.40 -2.16
CA ALA A 197 13.21 23.60 -3.37
C ALA A 197 14.28 22.49 -3.39
N VAL A 198 15.53 22.82 -3.03
CA VAL A 198 16.63 21.84 -2.92
C VAL A 198 16.31 20.78 -1.87
N LYS A 199 15.81 21.20 -0.69
CA LYS A 199 15.45 20.30 0.40
C LYS A 199 14.35 19.31 -0.04
N TRP A 200 13.29 19.78 -0.68
CA TRP A 200 12.21 18.93 -1.15
C TRP A 200 12.63 18.03 -2.32
N ALA A 201 13.44 18.52 -3.24
CA ALA A 201 13.99 17.71 -4.32
C ALA A 201 14.88 16.59 -3.76
N HIS A 202 15.72 16.90 -2.77
CA HIS A 202 16.56 15.90 -2.10
C HIS A 202 15.71 14.85 -1.34
N ILE A 203 14.73 15.28 -0.55
CA ILE A 203 13.81 14.39 0.16
C ILE A 203 13.08 13.49 -0.84
N GLY A 204 12.53 14.07 -1.91
CA GLY A 204 11.78 13.32 -2.92
C GLY A 204 12.63 12.25 -3.63
N ILE A 205 13.92 12.49 -3.82
CA ILE A 205 14.84 11.50 -4.40
C ILE A 205 15.31 10.49 -3.35
N SER A 206 15.70 10.94 -2.17
CA SER A 206 16.33 10.11 -1.14
C SER A 206 15.37 9.11 -0.50
N LEU A 207 14.14 9.54 -0.20
CA LEU A 207 13.10 8.65 0.34
C LEU A 207 12.66 7.60 -0.69
N PHE A 208 12.84 7.88 -1.99
CA PHE A 208 12.45 6.99 -3.08
C PHE A 208 13.64 6.26 -3.73
N PHE A 209 14.82 6.30 -3.15
CA PHE A 209 16.00 5.62 -3.69
C PHE A 209 15.77 4.11 -3.87
N ASN A 210 14.88 3.54 -3.08
CA ASN A 210 14.43 2.16 -3.17
C ASN A 210 13.17 1.97 -4.03
N THR A 211 12.66 3.01 -4.69
CA THR A 211 11.51 2.88 -5.58
C THR A 211 11.96 3.04 -7.02
N SER A 212 11.42 2.22 -7.91
CA SER A 212 11.56 2.41 -9.36
C SER A 212 10.85 3.67 -9.88
N SER A 213 10.35 4.51 -8.99
CA SER A 213 9.77 5.82 -9.29
C SER A 213 10.88 6.84 -9.42
N VAL A 214 11.36 7.03 -10.64
CA VAL A 214 12.33 8.11 -10.92
C VAL A 214 11.60 9.44 -10.81
N LEU A 215 11.95 10.23 -9.79
CA LEU A 215 11.52 11.61 -9.69
C LEU A 215 12.28 12.40 -10.76
N TYR A 216 11.58 12.87 -11.80
CA TYR A 216 12.17 13.80 -12.76
C TYR A 216 12.08 15.21 -12.19
N CYS A 217 13.24 15.73 -11.74
CA CYS A 217 13.39 17.14 -11.39
C CYS A 217 13.60 17.95 -12.67
N TYR A 218 12.58 18.71 -13.09
CA TYR A 218 12.75 19.72 -14.14
C TYR A 218 13.23 21.03 -13.50
N MET A 219 14.50 21.34 -13.66
CA MET A 219 15.03 22.60 -13.21
C MET A 219 14.71 23.70 -14.24
N ARG A 220 14.16 24.80 -13.73
CA ARG A 220 14.02 26.13 -14.33
C ARG A 220 13.28 26.18 -15.67
N TYR A 221 12.03 26.58 -15.60
CA TYR A 221 11.38 27.21 -16.74
C TYR A 221 11.58 28.72 -16.65
N PRO A 222 12.05 29.42 -17.71
CA PRO A 222 12.03 30.88 -17.76
C PRO A 222 10.58 31.37 -17.71
N SER A 223 10.34 32.45 -16.97
CA SER A 223 8.99 33.04 -16.82
C SER A 223 8.41 33.66 -18.12
N THR A 224 9.14 33.60 -19.22
CA THR A 224 8.68 34.05 -20.53
C THR A 224 8.37 32.88 -21.43
N PHE A 225 7.10 32.51 -21.50
CA PHE A 225 6.59 31.83 -22.70
C PHE A 225 6.88 32.70 -23.90
N PRO A 226 7.53 32.21 -24.97
CA PRO A 226 7.62 32.99 -26.21
C PRO A 226 6.18 33.23 -26.66
N GLN A 227 5.77 34.50 -26.68
CA GLN A 227 4.51 34.89 -27.34
C GLN A 227 4.62 34.41 -28.77
N ASN A 228 3.71 33.60 -29.19
CA ASN A 228 3.61 33.06 -30.53
C ASN A 228 3.46 34.26 -31.51
N PRO A 229 4.40 34.52 -32.45
CA PRO A 229 4.31 35.65 -33.35
C PRO A 229 3.48 35.34 -34.61
N GLN A 230 2.37 34.68 -34.47
CA GLN A 230 1.42 34.47 -35.59
C GLN A 230 0.01 34.63 -35.12
N SER A 231 -0.43 35.89 -35.01
CA SER A 231 -1.83 36.28 -35.18
C SER A 231 -1.84 37.63 -35.91
N HIS A 232 -1.77 37.53 -37.20
CA HIS A 232 -2.29 38.52 -38.15
C HIS A 232 -3.06 37.80 -39.25
#